data_0d863ad185cf28aa81ed9bbf06ab2e6e
#
_entry.id   0d863ad185cf28aa81ed9bbf06ab2e6e
#
_cell.length_a   1.000
_cell.length_b   1.000
_cell.length_c   1.000
_cell.angle_alpha   90.00
_cell.angle_beta   90.00
_cell.angle_gamma   90.00
#
_symmetry.space_group_name_H-M   'P 1'
#
loop_
_entity.id
_entity.type
_entity.pdbx_description
1 polymer ?
#
loop_
_entity_poly.entity_id
_entity_poly.type
_entity_poly.pdbx_seq_one_letter_code
_entity_poly.pdbx_strand_id
1 'polypeptide(L)'
;RVIAAERAEKLLKQLGLWEKRKDQARTLSGGMKRRLMIARALVHEPRLLILDEPTAGVDIEIRRSMWEFLTDLNESGITIILTTHYLEEAESLCRNIGIIDQGQLIENTSMKTLLGRLDTETYVFDLVEPLEQIEDSGACHFELRDPTTLEVSYHKQDFSLNQIFAFLNEKGLQVASMRNKTNRLEQLFIDLVEGNKA
;
A
#
# COMPACT_ATOMS: atom_id res chain seq x y z
N ARG A 1 -33.31 20.82 -1.01
CA ARG A 1 -32.34 21.50 -1.92
C ARG A 1 -31.21 22.18 -1.13
N VAL A 2 -31.51 22.87 -0.03
CA VAL A 2 -30.48 23.56 0.81
C VAL A 2 -29.47 22.56 1.35
N ILE A 3 -29.90 21.49 1.99
CA ILE A 3 -29.04 20.44 2.58
C ILE A 3 -28.10 19.82 1.53
N ALA A 4 -28.56 19.53 0.32
CA ALA A 4 -27.74 18.96 -0.73
C ALA A 4 -26.65 19.95 -1.22
N ALA A 5 -26.96 21.26 -1.24
CA ALA A 5 -26.00 22.28 -1.61
C ALA A 5 -24.88 22.43 -0.54
N GLU A 6 -25.26 22.44 0.74
CA GLU A 6 -24.30 22.50 1.86
C GLU A 6 -23.37 21.27 1.88
N ARG A 7 -23.92 20.07 1.64
CA ARG A 7 -23.13 18.84 1.52
C ARG A 7 -22.16 18.89 0.32
N ALA A 8 -22.65 19.33 -0.84
CA ALA A 8 -21.82 19.48 -2.03
C ALA A 8 -20.70 20.48 -1.80
N GLU A 9 -20.98 21.62 -1.14
CA GLU A 9 -19.94 22.58 -0.78
C GLU A 9 -18.89 21.96 0.14
N LYS A 10 -19.29 21.27 1.21
CA LYS A 10 -18.39 20.60 2.13
C LYS A 10 -17.48 19.60 1.40
N LEU A 11 -18.07 18.72 0.58
CA LEU A 11 -17.33 17.69 -0.16
C LEU A 11 -16.36 18.30 -1.18
N LEU A 12 -16.77 19.33 -1.92
CA LEU A 12 -15.91 20.01 -2.87
C LEU A 12 -14.73 20.71 -2.17
N LYS A 13 -14.93 21.26 -0.97
CA LYS A 13 -13.85 21.83 -0.16
C LYS A 13 -12.86 20.75 0.31
N GLN A 14 -13.36 19.65 0.88
CA GLN A 14 -12.56 18.53 1.36
C GLN A 14 -11.72 17.88 0.23
N LEU A 15 -12.27 17.82 -0.97
CA LEU A 15 -11.61 17.25 -2.13
C LEU A 15 -10.80 18.28 -2.96
N GLY A 16 -10.65 19.52 -2.47
CA GLY A 16 -9.86 20.56 -3.14
C GLY A 16 -10.43 21.02 -4.48
N LEU A 17 -11.77 20.92 -4.66
CA LEU A 17 -12.46 21.28 -5.91
C LEU A 17 -13.30 22.55 -5.81
N TRP A 18 -13.36 23.18 -4.64
CA TRP A 18 -14.27 24.33 -4.41
C TRP A 18 -14.00 25.50 -5.35
N GLU A 19 -12.73 25.82 -5.60
CA GLU A 19 -12.37 26.92 -6.51
C GLU A 19 -12.80 26.64 -7.96
N LYS A 20 -12.95 25.36 -8.30
CA LYS A 20 -13.37 24.89 -9.63
C LYS A 20 -14.89 24.61 -9.75
N ARG A 21 -15.69 24.95 -8.74
CA ARG A 21 -17.15 24.66 -8.69
C ARG A 21 -17.99 25.25 -9.82
N LYS A 22 -17.48 26.29 -10.49
CA LYS A 22 -18.14 26.92 -11.64
C LYS A 22 -17.56 26.47 -12.99
N ASP A 23 -16.45 25.74 -12.99
CA ASP A 23 -15.83 25.28 -14.21
C ASP A 23 -16.64 24.12 -14.83
N GLN A 24 -16.56 23.99 -16.14
CA GLN A 24 -17.20 22.86 -16.82
C GLN A 24 -16.44 21.57 -16.50
N ALA A 25 -17.14 20.48 -16.17
CA ALA A 25 -16.52 19.21 -15.83
C ALA A 25 -15.54 18.68 -16.91
N ARG A 26 -15.76 19.03 -18.19
CA ARG A 26 -14.87 18.66 -19.30
C ARG A 26 -13.49 19.30 -19.21
N THR A 27 -13.36 20.47 -18.57
CA THR A 27 -12.08 21.21 -18.44
C THR A 27 -11.24 20.75 -17.24
N LEU A 28 -11.80 19.90 -16.39
CA LEU A 28 -11.09 19.35 -15.23
C LEU A 28 -10.04 18.32 -15.65
N SER A 29 -8.92 18.26 -14.93
CA SER A 29 -7.93 17.19 -15.09
C SER A 29 -8.51 15.81 -14.75
N GLY A 30 -7.82 14.73 -15.12
CA GLY A 30 -8.23 13.36 -14.80
C GLY A 30 -8.42 13.15 -13.29
N GLY A 31 -7.47 13.56 -12.48
CA GLY A 31 -7.55 13.48 -11.01
C GLY A 31 -8.65 14.35 -10.42
N MET A 32 -8.90 15.54 -10.97
CA MET A 32 -10.03 16.38 -10.55
C MET A 32 -11.38 15.75 -10.89
N LYS A 33 -11.50 15.14 -12.07
CA LYS A 33 -12.72 14.39 -12.45
C LYS A 33 -12.96 13.23 -11.51
N ARG A 34 -11.91 12.47 -11.15
CA ARG A 34 -12.00 11.34 -10.22
C ARG A 34 -12.52 11.81 -8.85
N ARG A 35 -11.93 12.86 -8.28
CA ARG A 35 -12.39 13.45 -7.02
C ARG A 35 -13.84 13.97 -7.10
N LEU A 36 -14.23 14.56 -8.22
CA LEU A 36 -15.62 15.02 -8.44
C LEU A 36 -16.61 13.83 -8.47
N MET A 37 -16.22 12.70 -9.07
CA MET A 37 -17.07 11.49 -9.08
C MET A 37 -17.26 10.93 -7.67
N ILE A 38 -16.22 10.94 -6.83
CA ILE A 38 -16.32 10.55 -5.41
C ILE A 38 -17.23 11.52 -4.66
N ALA A 39 -17.06 12.85 -4.83
CA ALA A 39 -17.95 13.85 -4.24
C ALA A 39 -19.40 13.59 -4.61
N ARG A 40 -19.67 13.32 -5.89
CA ARG A 40 -21.02 13.01 -6.39
C ARG A 40 -21.61 11.76 -5.72
N ALA A 41 -20.81 10.72 -5.53
CA ALA A 41 -21.24 9.48 -4.89
C ALA A 41 -21.54 9.68 -3.38
N LEU A 42 -20.99 10.71 -2.74
CA LEU A 42 -21.13 10.97 -1.31
C LEU A 42 -22.25 11.95 -0.94
N VAL A 43 -22.77 12.74 -1.89
CA VAL A 43 -23.78 13.80 -1.61
C VAL A 43 -25.01 13.28 -0.88
N HIS A 44 -25.42 12.02 -1.14
CA HIS A 44 -26.59 11.39 -0.55
C HIS A 44 -26.30 10.59 0.73
N GLU A 45 -25.06 10.69 1.27
CA GLU A 45 -24.61 10.02 2.50
C GLU A 45 -24.84 8.50 2.48
N PRO A 46 -24.23 7.78 1.54
CA PRO A 46 -24.39 6.34 1.45
C PRO A 46 -23.76 5.65 2.66
N ARG A 47 -24.31 4.50 3.07
CA ARG A 47 -23.67 3.61 4.05
C ARG A 47 -22.59 2.72 3.44
N LEU A 48 -22.66 2.51 2.13
CA LEU A 48 -21.74 1.71 1.33
C LEU A 48 -21.27 2.53 0.12
N LEU A 49 -19.99 2.64 -0.06
CA LEU A 49 -19.34 3.27 -1.21
C LEU A 49 -18.53 2.22 -1.96
N ILE A 50 -18.79 2.08 -3.27
CA ILE A 50 -18.03 1.18 -4.14
C ILE A 50 -17.23 2.04 -5.10
N LEU A 51 -15.91 1.85 -5.11
CA LEU A 51 -14.96 2.62 -5.91
C LEU A 51 -14.17 1.66 -6.81
N ASP A 52 -14.21 1.94 -8.10
CA ASP A 52 -13.41 1.21 -9.08
C ASP A 52 -12.17 2.02 -9.41
N GLU A 53 -11.01 1.50 -9.00
CA GLU A 53 -9.69 2.11 -9.19
C GLU A 53 -9.63 3.62 -8.81
N PRO A 54 -9.93 3.99 -7.55
CA PRO A 54 -10.18 5.38 -7.17
C PRO A 54 -8.98 6.31 -7.42
N THR A 55 -7.75 5.81 -7.39
CA THR A 55 -6.54 6.61 -7.56
C THR A 55 -5.76 6.33 -8.85
N ALA A 56 -6.34 5.57 -9.79
CA ALA A 56 -5.69 5.30 -11.06
C ALA A 56 -5.43 6.58 -11.86
N GLY A 57 -4.19 6.75 -12.32
CA GLY A 57 -3.80 7.89 -13.16
C GLY A 57 -3.71 9.23 -12.45
N VAL A 58 -3.66 9.25 -11.11
CA VAL A 58 -3.39 10.47 -10.33
C VAL A 58 -1.94 10.48 -9.84
N ASP A 59 -1.39 11.68 -9.63
CA ASP A 59 -0.07 11.86 -9.06
C ASP A 59 0.01 11.43 -7.58
N ILE A 60 1.23 11.30 -7.06
CA ILE A 60 1.49 10.79 -5.71
C ILE A 60 0.85 11.66 -4.62
N GLU A 61 0.90 12.99 -4.76
CA GLU A 61 0.35 13.89 -3.73
C GLU A 61 -1.18 13.79 -3.67
N ILE A 62 -1.82 13.78 -4.85
CA ILE A 62 -3.27 13.61 -4.95
C ILE A 62 -3.68 12.23 -4.44
N ARG A 63 -2.92 11.18 -4.76
CA ARG A 63 -3.18 9.82 -4.26
C ARG A 63 -3.18 9.79 -2.74
N ARG A 64 -2.17 10.32 -2.08
CA ARG A 64 -2.08 10.37 -0.62
C ARG A 64 -3.24 11.13 0.01
N SER A 65 -3.57 12.31 -0.51
CA SER A 65 -4.72 13.09 -0.01
C SER A 65 -6.06 12.36 -0.20
N MET A 66 -6.19 11.55 -1.26
CA MET A 66 -7.37 10.71 -1.46
C MET A 66 -7.42 9.54 -0.48
N TRP A 67 -6.28 8.92 -0.16
CA TRP A 67 -6.21 7.86 0.85
C TRP A 67 -6.62 8.38 2.22
N GLU A 68 -6.08 9.52 2.66
CA GLU A 68 -6.48 10.18 3.90
C GLU A 68 -7.99 10.44 3.92
N PHE A 69 -8.53 11.01 2.86
CA PHE A 69 -9.96 11.28 2.74
C PHE A 69 -10.81 10.00 2.82
N LEU A 70 -10.40 8.90 2.16
CA LEU A 70 -11.11 7.61 2.21
C LEU A 70 -11.01 6.96 3.60
N THR A 71 -9.90 7.11 4.28
CA THR A 71 -9.71 6.66 5.66
C THR A 71 -10.67 7.39 6.61
N ASP A 72 -10.72 8.73 6.54
CA ASP A 72 -11.64 9.55 7.35
C ASP A 72 -13.11 9.17 7.11
N LEU A 73 -13.49 8.91 5.86
CA LEU A 73 -14.82 8.44 5.51
C LEU A 73 -15.15 7.08 6.14
N ASN A 74 -14.22 6.15 6.09
CA ASN A 74 -14.39 4.83 6.69
C ASN A 74 -14.50 4.92 8.21
N GLU A 75 -13.68 5.75 8.86
CA GLU A 75 -13.73 6.02 10.29
C GLU A 75 -15.04 6.70 10.72
N SER A 76 -15.63 7.52 9.83
CA SER A 76 -16.95 8.10 10.06
C SER A 76 -18.13 7.11 9.93
N GLY A 77 -17.84 5.84 9.59
CA GLY A 77 -18.81 4.75 9.55
C GLY A 77 -19.30 4.35 8.15
N ILE A 78 -18.72 4.90 7.08
CA ILE A 78 -19.04 4.48 5.71
C ILE A 78 -18.25 3.22 5.38
N THR A 79 -18.95 2.15 4.98
CA THR A 79 -18.27 0.96 4.44
C THR A 79 -17.76 1.25 3.03
N ILE A 80 -16.48 0.97 2.77
CA ILE A 80 -15.87 1.20 1.46
C ILE A 80 -15.42 -0.14 0.88
N ILE A 81 -15.83 -0.42 -0.35
CA ILE A 81 -15.28 -1.48 -1.19
C ILE A 81 -14.55 -0.79 -2.34
N LEU A 82 -13.29 -1.10 -2.53
CA LEU A 82 -12.53 -0.57 -3.66
C LEU A 82 -11.88 -1.70 -4.46
N THR A 83 -11.78 -1.50 -5.77
CA THR A 83 -10.91 -2.31 -6.62
C THR A 83 -9.64 -1.53 -6.90
N THR A 84 -8.51 -2.19 -6.93
CA THR A 84 -7.23 -1.59 -7.28
C THR A 84 -6.26 -2.64 -7.79
N HIS A 85 -5.36 -2.25 -8.66
CA HIS A 85 -4.17 -3.00 -9.04
C HIS A 85 -2.91 -2.46 -8.34
N TYR A 86 -3.05 -1.40 -7.54
CA TYR A 86 -1.97 -0.87 -6.73
C TYR A 86 -1.98 -1.56 -5.36
N LEU A 87 -1.06 -2.49 -5.16
CA LEU A 87 -0.97 -3.28 -3.94
C LEU A 87 -0.69 -2.43 -2.70
N GLU A 88 0.09 -1.34 -2.86
CA GLU A 88 0.32 -0.36 -1.80
C GLU A 88 -0.99 0.32 -1.34
N GLU A 89 -1.90 0.63 -2.26
CA GLU A 89 -3.22 1.17 -1.93
C GLU A 89 -4.05 0.17 -1.11
N ALA A 90 -4.08 -1.10 -1.56
CA ALA A 90 -4.79 -2.16 -0.86
C ALA A 90 -4.23 -2.37 0.56
N GLU A 91 -2.90 -2.42 0.71
CA GLU A 91 -2.24 -2.59 2.00
C GLU A 91 -2.50 -1.42 2.95
N SER A 92 -2.50 -0.18 2.42
CA SER A 92 -2.69 1.02 3.22
C SER A 92 -4.13 1.25 3.68
N LEU A 93 -5.12 0.92 2.84
CA LEU A 93 -6.52 1.26 3.07
C LEU A 93 -7.39 0.10 3.55
N CYS A 94 -7.04 -1.15 3.19
CA CYS A 94 -7.96 -2.27 3.33
C CYS A 94 -7.63 -3.14 4.55
N ARG A 95 -8.63 -3.38 5.40
CA ARG A 95 -8.55 -4.39 6.48
C ARG A 95 -8.76 -5.81 5.97
N ASN A 96 -9.59 -5.95 4.95
CA ASN A 96 -9.89 -7.23 4.30
C ASN A 96 -9.57 -7.11 2.81
N ILE A 97 -9.15 -8.20 2.21
CA ILE A 97 -8.76 -8.26 0.80
C ILE A 97 -9.37 -9.49 0.13
N GLY A 98 -9.84 -9.30 -1.10
CA GLY A 98 -10.19 -10.36 -2.02
C GLY A 98 -9.26 -10.32 -3.22
N ILE A 99 -8.60 -11.41 -3.55
CA ILE A 99 -7.74 -11.52 -4.73
C ILE A 99 -8.52 -12.28 -5.80
N ILE A 100 -8.62 -11.67 -6.98
CA ILE A 100 -9.33 -12.24 -8.13
C ILE A 100 -8.31 -12.54 -9.22
N ASP A 101 -8.29 -13.78 -9.68
CA ASP A 101 -7.53 -14.22 -10.85
C ASP A 101 -8.44 -14.96 -11.81
N GLN A 102 -8.35 -14.69 -13.11
CA GLN A 102 -9.16 -15.31 -14.18
C GLN A 102 -10.67 -15.34 -13.89
N GLY A 103 -11.19 -14.31 -13.21
CA GLY A 103 -12.60 -14.22 -12.83
C GLY A 103 -13.01 -15.05 -11.62
N GLN A 104 -12.08 -15.69 -10.95
CA GLN A 104 -12.30 -16.46 -9.72
C GLN A 104 -11.72 -15.74 -8.52
N LEU A 105 -12.45 -15.78 -7.39
CA LEU A 105 -11.96 -15.29 -6.12
C LEU A 105 -11.02 -16.35 -5.51
N ILE A 106 -9.72 -16.15 -5.64
CA ILE A 106 -8.70 -17.11 -5.18
C ILE A 106 -8.31 -16.93 -3.71
N GLU A 107 -8.54 -15.74 -3.15
CA GLU A 107 -8.31 -15.48 -1.73
C GLU A 107 -9.34 -14.48 -1.21
N ASN A 108 -9.80 -14.66 0.04
CA ASN A 108 -10.69 -13.74 0.75
C ASN A 108 -10.40 -13.81 2.25
N THR A 109 -9.60 -12.87 2.73
CA THR A 109 -9.11 -12.88 4.11
C THR A 109 -8.81 -11.47 4.64
N SER A 110 -8.39 -11.37 5.90
CA SER A 110 -7.89 -10.09 6.42
C SER A 110 -6.47 -9.80 5.90
N MET A 111 -6.15 -8.53 5.69
CA MET A 111 -4.81 -8.09 5.30
C MET A 111 -3.75 -8.62 6.27
N LYS A 112 -4.02 -8.55 7.58
CA LYS A 112 -3.13 -9.08 8.62
C LYS A 112 -2.87 -10.58 8.47
N THR A 113 -3.91 -11.38 8.18
CA THR A 113 -3.79 -12.83 8.00
C THR A 113 -3.00 -13.13 6.73
N LEU A 114 -3.28 -12.42 5.65
CA LEU A 114 -2.58 -12.60 4.38
C LEU A 114 -1.08 -12.31 4.52
N LEU A 115 -0.74 -11.13 5.05
CA LEU A 115 0.67 -10.74 5.27
C LEU A 115 1.39 -11.62 6.29
N GLY A 116 0.64 -12.26 7.19
CA GLY A 116 1.19 -13.23 8.14
C GLY A 116 1.63 -14.55 7.52
N ARG A 117 1.24 -14.85 6.28
CA ARG A 117 1.65 -16.07 5.53
C ARG A 117 3.03 -15.96 4.90
N LEU A 118 3.62 -14.77 4.86
CA LEU A 118 5.00 -14.61 4.40
C LEU A 118 5.96 -15.23 5.42
N ASP A 119 6.51 -16.38 5.07
CA ASP A 119 7.51 -17.06 5.91
C ASP A 119 8.89 -16.43 5.78
N THR A 120 9.20 -15.86 4.61
CA THR A 120 10.49 -15.22 4.33
C THR A 120 10.33 -13.69 4.30
N GLU A 121 11.25 -12.99 4.93
CA GLU A 121 11.39 -11.54 4.81
C GLU A 121 12.75 -11.19 4.23
N THR A 122 12.77 -10.20 3.33
CA THR A 122 13.99 -9.63 2.78
C THR A 122 14.06 -8.14 3.08
N TYR A 123 15.13 -7.76 3.75
CA TYR A 123 15.44 -6.36 4.06
C TYR A 123 16.68 -5.91 3.30
N VAL A 124 16.69 -4.63 2.96
CA VAL A 124 17.87 -3.94 2.42
C VAL A 124 18.39 -3.03 3.52
N PHE A 125 19.65 -3.24 3.90
CA PHE A 125 20.38 -2.45 4.87
C PHE A 125 21.39 -1.57 4.14
N ASP A 126 21.36 -0.27 4.43
CA ASP A 126 22.41 0.63 3.98
C ASP A 126 23.43 0.73 5.12
N LEU A 127 24.68 0.38 4.82
CA LEU A 127 25.79 0.35 5.78
C LEU A 127 26.49 1.71 5.83
N VAL A 128 27.04 2.06 7.00
CA VAL A 128 27.80 3.31 7.18
C VAL A 128 29.18 3.20 6.50
N GLU A 129 29.82 2.01 6.60
CA GLU A 129 31.13 1.75 6.03
C GLU A 129 31.02 0.67 4.92
N PRO A 130 31.85 0.75 3.88
CA PRO A 130 31.83 -0.23 2.81
C PRO A 130 32.31 -1.59 3.31
N LEU A 131 31.66 -2.65 2.80
CA LEU A 131 31.94 -4.03 3.07
C LEU A 131 32.40 -4.73 1.78
N GLU A 132 33.46 -5.53 1.85
CA GLU A 132 33.94 -6.25 0.67
C GLU A 132 33.28 -7.64 0.53
N GLN A 133 33.06 -8.33 1.65
CA GLN A 133 32.46 -9.66 1.66
C GLN A 133 31.69 -9.90 2.97
N ILE A 134 30.64 -10.73 2.91
CA ILE A 134 29.92 -11.25 4.06
C ILE A 134 29.55 -12.71 3.77
N GLU A 135 29.63 -13.54 4.78
CA GLU A 135 29.29 -14.96 4.68
C GLU A 135 27.88 -15.19 5.23
N ASP A 136 27.16 -16.13 4.63
CA ASP A 136 25.87 -16.57 5.12
C ASP A 136 25.96 -17.15 6.53
N SER A 137 25.00 -16.86 7.36
CA SER A 137 24.93 -17.39 8.72
C SER A 137 23.83 -18.44 8.85
N GLY A 138 23.89 -19.49 8.04
CA GLY A 138 23.01 -20.66 8.11
C GLY A 138 21.48 -20.43 8.10
N ALA A 139 21.00 -19.47 8.88
CA ALA A 139 19.57 -19.09 8.97
C ALA A 139 19.24 -17.82 8.18
N CYS A 140 20.24 -17.07 7.75
CA CYS A 140 20.11 -15.84 6.95
C CYS A 140 20.97 -15.93 5.72
N HIS A 141 20.41 -15.54 4.60
CA HIS A 141 21.14 -15.34 3.35
C HIS A 141 21.51 -13.87 3.21
N PHE A 142 22.79 -13.58 2.99
CA PHE A 142 23.32 -12.24 2.84
C PHE A 142 23.81 -12.04 1.40
N GLU A 143 23.29 -11.02 0.72
CA GLU A 143 23.71 -10.65 -0.64
C GLU A 143 24.18 -9.19 -0.66
N LEU A 144 25.46 -8.97 -0.98
CA LEU A 144 25.99 -7.63 -1.13
C LEU A 144 25.69 -7.11 -2.54
N ARG A 145 24.80 -6.12 -2.64
CA ARG A 145 24.40 -5.47 -3.92
C ARG A 145 25.47 -4.52 -4.43
N ASP A 146 26.03 -3.78 -3.51
CA ASP A 146 27.17 -2.88 -3.68
C ASP A 146 27.90 -2.76 -2.33
N PRO A 147 29.09 -2.11 -2.25
CA PRO A 147 29.89 -2.09 -1.02
C PRO A 147 29.18 -1.56 0.24
N THR A 148 28.09 -0.81 0.09
CA THR A 148 27.32 -0.21 1.20
C THR A 148 25.88 -0.70 1.29
N THR A 149 25.42 -1.55 0.37
CA THR A 149 24.02 -2.03 0.34
C THR A 149 23.98 -3.55 0.49
N LEU A 150 23.48 -3.99 1.64
CA LEU A 150 23.36 -5.39 2.03
C LEU A 150 21.91 -5.85 2.00
N GLU A 151 21.59 -6.88 1.22
CA GLU A 151 20.32 -7.58 1.32
C GLU A 151 20.41 -8.76 2.28
N VAL A 152 19.39 -8.89 3.13
CA VAL A 152 19.30 -9.97 4.10
C VAL A 152 17.94 -10.63 3.97
N SER A 153 17.94 -11.91 3.61
CA SER A 153 16.74 -12.75 3.54
C SER A 153 16.76 -13.80 4.65
N TYR A 154 15.65 -13.97 5.35
CA TYR A 154 15.54 -14.95 6.43
C TYR A 154 14.12 -15.48 6.59
N HIS A 155 13.97 -16.68 7.15
CA HIS A 155 12.69 -17.23 7.55
C HIS A 155 12.32 -16.77 8.96
N LYS A 156 11.08 -16.24 9.13
CA LYS A 156 10.59 -15.71 10.41
C LYS A 156 10.57 -16.72 11.55
N GLN A 157 10.43 -18.02 11.21
CA GLN A 157 10.40 -19.09 12.18
C GLN A 157 11.81 -19.38 12.74
N ASP A 158 12.84 -19.15 11.94
CA ASP A 158 14.20 -19.53 12.27
C ASP A 158 15.01 -18.36 12.82
N PHE A 159 14.66 -17.13 12.44
CA PHE A 159 15.45 -15.95 12.76
C PHE A 159 14.58 -14.70 12.99
N SER A 160 15.08 -13.74 13.73
CA SER A 160 14.42 -12.48 14.03
C SER A 160 15.28 -11.30 13.61
N LEU A 161 14.62 -10.17 13.35
CA LEU A 161 15.31 -8.92 13.02
C LEU A 161 16.33 -8.49 14.10
N ASN A 162 16.03 -8.74 15.39
CA ASN A 162 16.95 -8.47 16.49
C ASN A 162 18.24 -9.30 16.41
N GLN A 163 18.14 -10.56 15.97
CA GLN A 163 19.30 -11.43 15.79
C GLN A 163 20.14 -10.98 14.58
N ILE A 164 19.49 -10.46 13.52
CA ILE A 164 20.22 -9.85 12.39
C ILE A 164 21.03 -8.65 12.88
N PHE A 165 20.44 -7.74 13.64
CA PHE A 165 21.17 -6.59 14.18
C PHE A 165 22.30 -7.01 15.13
N ALA A 166 22.08 -8.04 15.98
CA ALA A 166 23.13 -8.59 16.83
C ALA A 166 24.30 -9.13 16.01
N PHE A 167 24.02 -9.93 14.96
CA PHE A 167 25.01 -10.46 14.05
C PHE A 167 25.83 -9.36 13.34
N LEU A 168 25.13 -8.33 12.80
CA LEU A 168 25.80 -7.20 12.15
C LEU A 168 26.71 -6.44 13.13
N ASN A 169 26.26 -6.22 14.36
CA ASN A 169 27.05 -5.59 15.42
C ASN A 169 28.27 -6.42 15.82
N GLU A 170 28.14 -7.74 15.94
CA GLU A 170 29.28 -8.65 16.22
C GLU A 170 30.33 -8.59 15.10
N LYS A 171 29.92 -8.38 13.86
CA LYS A 171 30.82 -8.16 12.71
C LYS A 171 31.36 -6.72 12.64
N GLY A 172 30.98 -5.83 13.57
CA GLY A 172 31.40 -4.43 13.58
C GLY A 172 30.71 -3.56 12.51
N LEU A 173 29.61 -4.05 11.89
CA LEU A 173 28.91 -3.36 10.83
C LEU A 173 27.85 -2.42 11.41
N GLN A 174 27.95 -1.15 11.04
CA GLN A 174 26.97 -0.14 11.44
C GLN A 174 25.94 0.08 10.33
N VAL A 175 24.65 0.02 10.69
CA VAL A 175 23.51 0.21 9.80
C VAL A 175 23.09 1.68 9.84
N ALA A 176 23.09 2.35 8.70
CA ALA A 176 22.61 3.71 8.52
C ALA A 176 21.10 3.76 8.32
N SER A 177 20.55 2.86 7.53
CA SER A 177 19.12 2.72 7.27
C SER A 177 18.74 1.28 6.95
N MET A 178 17.44 0.99 7.09
CA MET A 178 16.86 -0.31 6.73
C MET A 178 15.50 -0.10 6.06
N ARG A 179 15.22 -0.88 5.01
CA ARG A 179 13.92 -0.91 4.34
C ARG A 179 13.56 -2.32 3.88
N ASN A 180 12.28 -2.61 3.74
CA ASN A 180 11.86 -3.84 3.05
C ASN A 180 12.30 -3.79 1.57
N LYS A 181 12.73 -4.92 1.03
CA LYS A 181 13.12 -5.02 -0.40
C LYS A 181 11.93 -4.88 -1.31
N THR A 182 10.84 -5.55 -0.99
CA THR A 182 9.62 -5.64 -1.81
C THR A 182 8.40 -5.33 -0.96
N ASN A 183 7.37 -4.79 -1.58
CA ASN A 183 6.06 -4.71 -0.95
C ASN A 183 5.61 -6.15 -0.63
N ARG A 184 5.31 -6.41 0.64
CA ARG A 184 4.94 -7.75 1.15
C ARG A 184 3.74 -8.33 0.39
N LEU A 185 2.77 -7.49 0.07
CA LEU A 185 1.58 -7.90 -0.66
C LEU A 185 1.90 -8.27 -2.11
N GLU A 186 2.88 -7.61 -2.73
CA GLU A 186 3.32 -7.92 -4.10
C GLU A 186 3.93 -9.33 -4.19
N GLN A 187 4.78 -9.69 -3.22
CA GLN A 187 5.35 -11.03 -3.16
C GLN A 187 4.27 -12.10 -3.02
N LEU A 188 3.35 -11.91 -2.07
CA LEU A 188 2.22 -12.84 -1.86
C LEU A 188 1.31 -12.94 -3.09
N PHE A 189 1.07 -11.82 -3.76
CA PHE A 189 0.23 -11.82 -4.95
C PHE A 189 0.86 -12.67 -6.07
N ILE A 190 2.17 -12.53 -6.30
CA ILE A 190 2.91 -13.34 -7.28
C ILE A 190 2.83 -14.82 -6.90
N ASP A 191 3.12 -15.18 -5.65
CA ASP A 191 3.11 -16.56 -5.16
C ASP A 191 1.72 -17.20 -5.32
N LEU A 192 0.64 -16.46 -5.02
CA LEU A 192 -0.74 -16.94 -5.14
C LEU A 192 -1.18 -17.14 -6.61
N VAL A 193 -0.80 -16.21 -7.49
CA VAL A 193 -1.16 -16.28 -8.92
C VAL A 193 -0.33 -17.36 -9.64
N GLU A 194 0.94 -17.54 -9.30
CA GLU A 194 1.80 -18.57 -9.86
C GLU A 194 1.40 -19.96 -9.34
N GLY A 195 1.11 -20.08 -8.04
CA GLY A 195 0.65 -21.34 -7.43
C GLY A 195 -0.72 -21.82 -7.95
N ASN A 196 -1.54 -20.90 -8.47
CA ASN A 196 -2.85 -21.26 -9.07
C ASN A 196 -2.74 -21.70 -10.55
N LYS A 197 -1.54 -21.61 -11.16
CA LYS A 197 -1.27 -22.05 -12.54
C LYS A 197 -0.73 -23.49 -12.64
N ALA A 198 -0.45 -24.15 -11.51
CA ALA A 198 0.02 -25.53 -11.42
C ALA A 198 -1.14 -26.48 -11.10
#